data_569f3fa782936ad0ffe6f0acdea8eea3
#
_entry.id   569f3fa782936ad0ffe6f0acdea8eea3
#
_cell.length_a   1.000
_cell.length_b   1.000
_cell.length_c   1.000
_cell.angle_alpha   90.00
_cell.angle_beta   90.00
_cell.angle_gamma   90.00
#
_symmetry.space_group_name_H-M   'P 1'
#
loop_
_entity.id
_entity.type
_entity.pdbx_description
1 polymer ?
#
loop_
_entity_poly.entity_id
_entity_poly.type
_entity_poly.pdbx_seq_one_letter_code
_entity_poly.pdbx_strand_id
1 'polypeptide(L)'
;MNLFIPSQQQEQTQERGPRKAVVALGGGGARGLAHLGTIQAIGESGVQIERIVGVSMGSLAGAVCAVTPNASLAQAKTIQLLHSPIFQKRQRMLFGGTTPEDQMTSGIFSWFERAKKYLHAHRKLTKAVTSPALMSDIALQEAIDHLLPDINIQDLPIPMSVVAVDLLSGQRVILENGPLRKAIRASTAIPGIFPAVRWNDMLLSDIGVIESVPALIASSYASDLTIAVDVGQTVNRIKKCDTAIEAMLRMDDICERMIRPKLMKAADILIQPKVGHCPWFDFTHPERLIEEGHRAAHRALAGIESNQAA
;
A
#
# COMPACT_ATOMS: atom_id res chain seq x y z
N MET A 1 54.78 -44.81 22.59
CA MET A 1 54.68 -43.45 22.06
C MET A 1 53.43 -43.42 21.22
N ASN A 2 52.30 -43.15 21.87
CA ASN A 2 50.96 -43.11 21.20
C ASN A 2 50.70 -41.70 20.71
N LEU A 3 50.67 -41.56 19.39
CA LEU A 3 50.26 -40.30 18.72
C LEU A 3 48.76 -40.20 18.78
N PHE A 4 48.28 -39.24 19.56
CA PHE A 4 46.85 -38.80 19.56
C PHE A 4 46.59 -37.95 18.30
N ILE A 5 45.79 -38.46 17.36
CA ILE A 5 45.25 -37.68 16.23
C ILE A 5 43.97 -37.03 16.70
N PRO A 6 43.85 -35.69 16.73
CA PRO A 6 42.57 -35.05 17.03
C PRO A 6 41.59 -35.28 15.88
N SER A 7 40.45 -35.87 16.21
CA SER A 7 39.31 -35.97 15.30
C SER A 7 38.86 -34.56 14.88
N GLN A 8 38.89 -34.30 13.58
CA GLN A 8 38.26 -33.13 12.99
C GLN A 8 36.75 -33.18 13.30
N GLN A 9 36.29 -32.27 14.11
CA GLN A 9 34.86 -31.96 14.23
C GLN A 9 34.40 -31.44 12.87
N GLN A 10 33.60 -32.25 12.16
CA GLN A 10 32.82 -31.79 11.05
C GLN A 10 31.85 -30.75 11.61
N GLU A 11 32.10 -29.47 11.30
CA GLU A 11 31.09 -28.44 11.42
C GLU A 11 29.92 -28.87 10.51
N GLN A 12 28.87 -29.37 11.14
CA GLN A 12 27.59 -29.55 10.50
C GLN A 12 27.08 -28.15 10.11
N THR A 13 27.25 -27.80 8.85
CA THR A 13 26.54 -26.70 8.23
C THR A 13 25.03 -27.02 8.35
N GLN A 14 24.39 -26.55 9.42
CA GLN A 14 22.94 -26.53 9.50
C GLN A 14 22.44 -25.75 8.30
N GLU A 15 21.83 -26.42 7.34
CA GLU A 15 21.07 -25.75 6.28
C GLU A 15 20.06 -24.84 6.96
N ARG A 16 20.34 -23.55 6.96
CA ARG A 16 19.37 -22.54 7.42
C ARG A 16 18.19 -22.60 6.47
N GLY A 17 17.02 -22.91 7.01
CA GLY A 17 15.76 -22.85 6.25
C GLY A 17 15.56 -21.47 5.58
N PRO A 18 14.55 -21.33 4.72
CA PRO A 18 14.30 -20.06 4.02
C PRO A 18 14.17 -18.92 5.03
N ARG A 19 14.80 -17.79 4.73
CA ARG A 19 14.64 -16.59 5.57
C ARG A 19 13.18 -16.15 5.61
N LYS A 20 12.72 -15.75 6.77
CA LYS A 20 11.36 -15.33 7.01
C LYS A 20 11.29 -13.80 7.08
N ALA A 21 10.24 -13.23 6.52
CA ALA A 21 10.08 -11.78 6.49
C ALA A 21 8.69 -11.31 6.89
N VAL A 22 8.64 -10.19 7.59
CA VAL A 22 7.44 -9.34 7.70
C VAL A 22 7.54 -8.24 6.66
N VAL A 23 6.50 -8.11 5.83
CA VAL A 23 6.49 -7.17 4.70
C VAL A 23 5.55 -6.01 4.99
N ALA A 24 6.11 -4.80 5.07
CA ALA A 24 5.36 -3.54 5.20
C ALA A 24 5.01 -2.97 3.83
N LEU A 25 3.73 -2.88 3.49
CA LEU A 25 3.24 -2.35 2.22
C LEU A 25 2.65 -0.96 2.41
N GLY A 26 3.26 0.03 1.77
CA GLY A 26 2.85 1.43 1.90
C GLY A 26 1.59 1.79 1.13
N GLY A 27 0.96 2.90 1.55
CA GLY A 27 -0.12 3.55 0.82
C GLY A 27 0.36 4.24 -0.46
N GLY A 28 -0.54 4.47 -1.41
CA GLY A 28 -0.15 5.18 -2.64
C GLY A 28 -1.18 5.16 -3.76
N GLY A 29 -2.42 4.74 -3.51
CA GLY A 29 -3.45 4.62 -4.54
C GLY A 29 -3.00 3.67 -5.66
N ALA A 30 -3.19 4.04 -6.92
CA ALA A 30 -2.83 3.22 -8.08
C ALA A 30 -1.37 2.74 -8.07
N ARG A 31 -0.43 3.53 -7.51
CA ARG A 31 0.97 3.15 -7.37
C ARG A 31 1.16 1.87 -6.54
N GLY A 32 0.23 1.59 -5.62
CA GLY A 32 0.23 0.36 -4.82
C GLY A 32 0.05 -0.93 -5.62
N LEU A 33 -0.30 -0.87 -6.90
CA LEU A 33 -0.26 -2.05 -7.78
C LEU A 33 1.16 -2.63 -7.90
N ALA A 34 2.19 -1.81 -7.69
CA ALA A 34 3.57 -2.27 -7.63
C ALA A 34 3.82 -3.31 -6.53
N HIS A 35 3.02 -3.31 -5.44
CA HIS A 35 3.13 -4.32 -4.39
C HIS A 35 2.91 -5.74 -4.89
N LEU A 36 2.03 -5.94 -5.88
CA LEU A 36 1.76 -7.27 -6.44
C LEU A 36 3.02 -7.86 -7.10
N GLY A 37 3.75 -7.05 -7.88
CA GLY A 37 5.03 -7.47 -8.46
C GLY A 37 6.14 -7.62 -7.42
N THR A 38 6.15 -6.76 -6.41
CA THR A 38 7.11 -6.84 -5.31
C THR A 38 6.95 -8.13 -4.51
N ILE A 39 5.72 -8.52 -4.15
CA ILE A 39 5.44 -9.77 -3.41
C ILE A 39 5.84 -10.99 -4.25
N GLN A 40 5.60 -10.95 -5.56
CA GLN A 40 6.07 -12.01 -6.46
C GLN A 40 7.59 -12.17 -6.39
N ALA A 41 8.35 -11.09 -6.56
CA ALA A 41 9.80 -11.12 -6.55
C ALA A 41 10.38 -11.53 -5.17
N ILE A 42 9.72 -11.16 -4.06
CA ILE A 42 10.10 -11.64 -2.73
C ILE A 42 9.96 -13.16 -2.65
N GLY A 43 8.84 -13.72 -3.14
CA GLY A 43 8.65 -15.17 -3.20
C GLY A 43 9.68 -15.88 -4.10
N GLU A 44 10.01 -15.30 -5.25
CA GLU A 44 11.03 -15.83 -6.19
C GLU A 44 12.45 -15.84 -5.60
N SER A 45 12.74 -14.90 -4.68
CA SER A 45 14.04 -14.85 -3.97
C SER A 45 14.18 -15.92 -2.86
N GLY A 46 13.19 -16.77 -2.66
CA GLY A 46 13.17 -17.79 -1.61
C GLY A 46 12.89 -17.25 -0.20
N VAL A 47 12.52 -15.97 -0.05
CA VAL A 47 12.11 -15.41 1.23
C VAL A 47 10.65 -15.78 1.50
N GLN A 48 10.40 -16.38 2.67
CA GLN A 48 9.06 -16.73 3.13
C GLN A 48 8.40 -15.53 3.81
N ILE A 49 7.26 -15.10 3.29
CA ILE A 49 6.47 -14.04 3.92
C ILE A 49 5.65 -14.62 5.07
N GLU A 50 5.97 -14.23 6.31
CA GLU A 50 5.24 -14.69 7.51
C GLU A 50 4.06 -13.78 7.86
N ARG A 51 4.15 -12.49 7.51
CA ARG A 51 3.08 -11.51 7.76
C ARG A 51 3.17 -10.36 6.77
N ILE A 52 2.02 -9.82 6.43
CA ILE A 52 1.89 -8.58 5.66
C ILE A 52 1.29 -7.51 6.56
N VAL A 53 1.94 -6.34 6.64
CA VAL A 53 1.42 -5.14 7.31
C VAL A 53 1.11 -4.10 6.24
N GLY A 54 -0.14 -3.70 6.09
CA GLY A 54 -0.56 -2.84 4.99
C GLY A 54 -1.27 -1.56 5.43
N VAL A 55 -1.03 -0.48 4.68
CA VAL A 55 -1.73 0.80 4.78
C VAL A 55 -2.37 1.11 3.43
N SER A 56 -3.65 1.53 3.43
CA SER A 56 -4.34 2.00 2.22
C SER A 56 -4.29 0.97 1.08
N MET A 57 -3.82 1.35 -0.11
CA MET A 57 -3.65 0.41 -1.23
C MET A 57 -2.68 -0.72 -0.90
N GLY A 58 -1.70 -0.51 -0.01
CA GLY A 58 -0.83 -1.58 0.48
C GLY A 58 -1.62 -2.64 1.27
N SER A 59 -2.66 -2.24 2.00
CA SER A 59 -3.56 -3.19 2.67
C SER A 59 -4.40 -3.99 1.67
N LEU A 60 -4.91 -3.36 0.61
CA LEU A 60 -5.69 -4.04 -0.42
C LEU A 60 -4.82 -5.01 -1.24
N ALA A 61 -3.67 -4.56 -1.74
CA ALA A 61 -2.74 -5.41 -2.49
C ALA A 61 -2.21 -6.57 -1.63
N GLY A 62 -1.87 -6.29 -0.36
CA GLY A 62 -1.49 -7.31 0.61
C GLY A 62 -2.57 -8.34 0.86
N ALA A 63 -3.83 -7.93 1.03
CA ALA A 63 -4.96 -8.83 1.21
C ALA A 63 -5.20 -9.71 -0.02
N VAL A 64 -5.09 -9.16 -1.24
CA VAL A 64 -5.20 -9.95 -2.48
C VAL A 64 -4.14 -11.05 -2.53
N CYS A 65 -2.89 -10.75 -2.16
CA CYS A 65 -1.80 -11.73 -2.11
C CYS A 65 -1.95 -12.71 -0.93
N ALA A 66 -2.45 -12.24 0.22
CA ALA A 66 -2.67 -13.10 1.39
C ALA A 66 -3.79 -14.13 1.16
N VAL A 67 -4.84 -13.74 0.44
CA VAL A 67 -5.94 -14.63 0.01
C VAL A 67 -5.49 -15.58 -1.09
N THR A 68 -4.69 -15.09 -2.03
CA THR A 68 -4.23 -15.83 -3.21
C THR A 68 -2.70 -15.84 -3.24
N PRO A 69 -2.05 -16.81 -2.56
CA PRO A 69 -0.60 -16.88 -2.48
C PRO A 69 0.11 -17.06 -3.83
N ASN A 70 -0.61 -17.54 -4.85
CA ASN A 70 -0.11 -17.56 -6.22
C ASN A 70 -0.11 -16.14 -6.80
N ALA A 71 1.06 -15.52 -6.87
CA ALA A 71 1.25 -14.13 -7.29
C ALA A 71 0.70 -13.87 -8.71
N SER A 72 0.93 -14.78 -9.66
CA SER A 72 0.43 -14.63 -11.04
C SER A 72 -1.08 -14.62 -11.10
N LEU A 73 -1.75 -15.45 -10.30
CA LEU A 73 -3.21 -15.50 -10.23
C LEU A 73 -3.76 -14.22 -9.55
N ALA A 74 -3.13 -13.75 -8.49
CA ALA A 74 -3.48 -12.51 -7.81
C ALA A 74 -3.38 -11.30 -8.76
N GLN A 75 -2.31 -11.21 -9.54
CA GLN A 75 -2.11 -10.18 -10.56
C GLN A 75 -3.17 -10.27 -11.67
N ALA A 76 -3.38 -11.47 -12.25
CA ALA A 76 -4.34 -11.68 -13.32
C ALA A 76 -5.75 -11.23 -12.90
N LYS A 77 -6.20 -11.62 -11.69
CA LYS A 77 -7.50 -11.22 -11.13
C LYS A 77 -7.62 -9.72 -10.98
N THR A 78 -6.55 -9.06 -10.49
CA THR A 78 -6.52 -7.61 -10.31
C THR A 78 -6.55 -6.89 -11.66
N ILE A 79 -5.73 -7.29 -12.62
CA ILE A 79 -5.68 -6.73 -13.98
C ILE A 79 -7.03 -6.89 -14.68
N GLN A 80 -7.66 -8.07 -14.59
CA GLN A 80 -8.97 -8.33 -15.16
C GLN A 80 -10.04 -7.37 -14.62
N LEU A 81 -10.05 -7.10 -13.31
CA LEU A 81 -10.96 -6.11 -12.73
C LEU A 81 -10.70 -4.71 -13.29
N LEU A 82 -9.43 -4.27 -13.31
CA LEU A 82 -9.06 -2.93 -13.73
C LEU A 82 -9.35 -2.68 -15.22
N HIS A 83 -9.24 -3.71 -16.06
CA HIS A 83 -9.63 -3.65 -17.47
C HIS A 83 -11.12 -3.84 -17.73
N SER A 84 -11.91 -4.16 -16.71
CA SER A 84 -13.36 -4.33 -16.91
C SER A 84 -14.02 -3.02 -17.34
N PRO A 85 -14.97 -3.05 -18.29
CA PRO A 85 -15.65 -1.84 -18.76
C PRO A 85 -16.36 -1.08 -17.63
N ILE A 86 -16.85 -1.79 -16.62
CA ILE A 86 -17.56 -1.23 -15.47
C ILE A 86 -16.58 -0.41 -14.63
N PHE A 87 -15.42 -0.98 -14.28
CA PHE A 87 -14.39 -0.28 -13.49
C PHE A 87 -13.88 0.96 -14.24
N GLN A 88 -13.53 0.83 -15.52
CA GLN A 88 -13.04 1.93 -16.34
C GLN A 88 -14.07 3.05 -16.50
N LYS A 89 -15.36 2.71 -16.66
CA LYS A 89 -16.43 3.70 -16.69
C LYS A 89 -16.53 4.46 -15.37
N ARG A 90 -16.48 3.77 -14.23
CA ARG A 90 -16.53 4.39 -12.89
C ARG A 90 -15.32 5.25 -12.60
N GLN A 91 -14.12 4.76 -12.93
CA GLN A 91 -12.90 5.53 -12.80
C GLN A 91 -12.97 6.84 -13.58
N ARG A 92 -13.44 6.80 -14.85
CA ARG A 92 -13.63 8.01 -15.66
C ARG A 92 -14.69 8.94 -15.08
N MET A 93 -15.74 8.43 -14.50
CA MET A 93 -16.79 9.25 -13.86
C MET A 93 -16.30 9.93 -12.58
N LEU A 94 -15.45 9.26 -11.79
CA LEU A 94 -14.94 9.77 -10.51
C LEU A 94 -13.75 10.72 -10.70
N PHE A 95 -12.82 10.37 -11.59
CA PHE A 95 -11.54 11.07 -11.72
C PHE A 95 -11.34 11.74 -13.09
N GLY A 96 -12.23 11.54 -14.05
CA GLY A 96 -12.07 12.00 -15.44
C GLY A 96 -10.96 11.25 -16.17
N GLY A 97 -10.61 11.68 -17.39
CA GLY A 97 -9.43 11.18 -18.10
C GLY A 97 -8.13 11.81 -17.56
N THR A 98 -7.02 11.09 -17.59
CA THR A 98 -5.70 11.66 -17.30
C THR A 98 -5.29 12.67 -18.38
N THR A 99 -4.81 13.84 -17.97
CA THR A 99 -4.25 14.85 -18.90
C THR A 99 -2.73 14.90 -18.77
N PRO A 100 -1.99 15.43 -19.77
CA PRO A 100 -0.53 15.61 -19.64
C PRO A 100 -0.13 16.47 -18.44
N GLU A 101 -0.98 17.40 -18.00
CA GLU A 101 -0.75 18.21 -16.81
C GLU A 101 -0.85 17.40 -15.51
N ASP A 102 -1.67 16.34 -15.49
CA ASP A 102 -1.82 15.44 -14.34
C ASP A 102 -0.57 14.59 -14.10
N GLN A 103 0.22 14.33 -15.15
CA GLN A 103 1.50 13.61 -15.03
C GLN A 103 2.58 14.44 -14.33
N MET A 104 2.43 15.77 -14.28
CA MET A 104 3.39 16.67 -13.62
C MET A 104 3.09 16.89 -12.13
N THR A 105 1.87 16.58 -11.67
CA THR A 105 1.43 16.76 -10.28
C THR A 105 0.71 15.49 -9.81
N SER A 106 1.41 14.64 -9.08
CA SER A 106 0.93 13.29 -8.72
C SER A 106 0.22 13.17 -7.37
N GLY A 107 0.05 14.26 -6.62
CA GLY A 107 -0.51 14.26 -5.26
C GLY A 107 -2.03 14.36 -5.16
N ILE A 108 -2.56 14.23 -3.94
CA ILE A 108 -3.97 14.49 -3.59
C ILE A 108 -4.39 15.90 -4.05
N PHE A 109 -3.45 16.85 -3.99
CA PHE A 109 -3.63 18.22 -4.44
C PHE A 109 -4.04 18.33 -5.93
N SER A 110 -3.43 17.56 -6.84
CA SER A 110 -3.77 17.60 -8.27
C SER A 110 -5.18 17.09 -8.54
N TRP A 111 -5.59 16.05 -7.79
CA TRP A 111 -6.97 15.57 -7.86
C TRP A 111 -7.96 16.62 -7.37
N PHE A 112 -7.63 17.32 -6.27
CA PHE A 112 -8.50 18.35 -5.72
C PHE A 112 -8.72 19.51 -6.69
N GLU A 113 -7.70 19.95 -7.43
CA GLU A 113 -7.84 20.96 -8.49
C GLU A 113 -8.83 20.54 -9.58
N ARG A 114 -8.87 19.26 -9.92
CA ARG A 114 -9.85 18.71 -10.88
C ARG A 114 -11.24 18.62 -10.28
N ALA A 115 -11.35 18.12 -9.06
CA ALA A 115 -12.61 18.08 -8.33
C ALA A 115 -13.19 19.49 -8.15
N LYS A 116 -12.35 20.51 -7.90
CA LYS A 116 -12.73 21.91 -7.80
C LYS A 116 -13.30 22.45 -9.13
N LYS A 117 -12.66 22.17 -10.29
CA LYS A 117 -13.21 22.53 -11.61
C LYS A 117 -14.59 21.91 -11.84
N TYR A 118 -14.77 20.65 -11.43
CA TYR A 118 -16.05 19.94 -11.51
C TYR A 118 -17.10 20.50 -10.53
N LEU A 119 -16.69 20.83 -9.30
CA LEU A 119 -17.58 21.39 -8.26
C LEU A 119 -18.02 22.83 -8.54
N HIS A 120 -17.18 23.67 -9.15
CA HIS A 120 -17.54 25.03 -9.57
C HIS A 120 -18.66 25.01 -10.61
N ALA A 121 -18.71 24.01 -11.49
CA ALA A 121 -19.76 23.85 -12.48
C ALA A 121 -21.13 23.50 -11.86
N HIS A 122 -21.20 23.06 -10.59
CA HIS A 122 -22.42 22.47 -10.04
C HIS A 122 -22.92 23.03 -8.68
N ARG A 123 -22.61 24.27 -8.26
CA ARG A 123 -23.15 24.90 -7.02
C ARG A 123 -23.10 24.05 -5.73
N LYS A 124 -22.06 23.20 -5.54
CA LYS A 124 -22.02 22.23 -4.43
C LYS A 124 -21.00 22.55 -3.33
N LEU A 125 -20.59 23.82 -3.18
CA LEU A 125 -19.66 24.20 -2.11
C LEU A 125 -20.22 23.92 -0.71
N THR A 126 -21.54 24.06 -0.53
CA THR A 126 -22.20 23.78 0.75
C THR A 126 -22.14 22.30 1.13
N LYS A 127 -22.20 21.39 0.15
CA LYS A 127 -22.08 19.95 0.39
C LYS A 127 -20.70 19.53 0.87
N ALA A 128 -19.62 20.18 0.43
CA ALA A 128 -18.28 19.85 0.84
C ALA A 128 -18.02 20.09 2.35
N VAL A 129 -18.74 21.04 2.95
CA VAL A 129 -18.61 21.37 4.37
C VAL A 129 -19.56 20.54 5.25
N THR A 130 -20.69 20.09 4.70
CA THR A 130 -21.73 19.39 5.48
C THR A 130 -21.82 17.90 5.21
N SER A 131 -21.16 17.39 4.16
CA SER A 131 -21.12 15.96 3.82
C SER A 131 -19.97 15.26 4.54
N PRO A 132 -20.16 14.01 4.97
CA PRO A 132 -19.09 13.23 5.61
C PRO A 132 -17.92 12.92 4.66
N ALA A 133 -18.11 13.07 3.34
CA ALA A 133 -17.07 12.86 2.32
C ALA A 133 -17.43 13.54 1.00
N LEU A 134 -16.40 13.83 0.19
CA LEU A 134 -16.56 14.42 -1.14
C LEU A 134 -17.06 13.42 -2.17
N MET A 135 -16.74 12.13 -2.01
CA MET A 135 -17.07 11.06 -2.94
C MET A 135 -17.74 9.88 -2.23
N SER A 136 -18.57 9.17 -3.00
CA SER A 136 -19.09 7.87 -2.59
C SER A 136 -17.99 6.81 -2.73
N ASP A 137 -17.90 5.87 -1.79
CA ASP A 137 -16.97 4.75 -1.81
C ASP A 137 -17.54 3.49 -2.52
N ILE A 138 -18.70 3.59 -3.18
CA ILE A 138 -19.36 2.44 -3.84
C ILE A 138 -18.42 1.74 -4.82
N ALA A 139 -17.70 2.50 -5.65
CA ALA A 139 -16.77 1.91 -6.62
C ALA A 139 -15.60 1.18 -5.94
N LEU A 140 -15.11 1.73 -4.82
CA LEU A 140 -14.09 1.11 -4.00
C LEU A 140 -14.61 -0.16 -3.32
N GLN A 141 -15.82 -0.12 -2.77
CA GLN A 141 -16.47 -1.29 -2.17
C GLN A 141 -16.62 -2.43 -3.18
N GLU A 142 -17.14 -2.13 -4.37
CA GLU A 142 -17.30 -3.15 -5.42
C GLU A 142 -15.97 -3.74 -5.89
N ALA A 143 -14.90 -2.94 -5.95
CA ALA A 143 -13.57 -3.45 -6.26
C ALA A 143 -13.06 -4.38 -5.15
N ILE A 144 -13.25 -4.01 -3.88
CA ILE A 144 -12.90 -4.83 -2.72
C ILE A 144 -13.70 -6.14 -2.72
N ASP A 145 -15.02 -6.06 -2.95
CA ASP A 145 -15.91 -7.24 -2.98
C ASP A 145 -15.59 -8.20 -4.13
N HIS A 146 -15.11 -7.68 -5.25
CA HIS A 146 -14.67 -8.49 -6.39
C HIS A 146 -13.32 -9.17 -6.13
N LEU A 147 -12.37 -8.45 -5.51
CA LEU A 147 -11.01 -8.96 -5.30
C LEU A 147 -10.91 -9.91 -4.12
N LEU A 148 -11.66 -9.66 -3.05
CA LEU A 148 -11.53 -10.37 -1.79
C LEU A 148 -12.76 -11.22 -1.47
N PRO A 149 -12.60 -12.42 -0.88
CA PRO A 149 -13.71 -13.18 -0.32
C PRO A 149 -14.31 -12.50 0.92
N ASP A 150 -15.51 -12.91 1.31
CA ASP A 150 -16.14 -12.48 2.56
C ASP A 150 -15.71 -13.40 3.71
N ILE A 151 -14.53 -13.12 4.26
CA ILE A 151 -13.89 -13.86 5.37
C ILE A 151 -13.35 -12.88 6.40
N ASN A 152 -12.87 -13.40 7.53
CA ASN A 152 -12.19 -12.58 8.53
C ASN A 152 -10.67 -12.51 8.27
N ILE A 153 -10.02 -11.48 8.81
CA ILE A 153 -8.57 -11.26 8.67
C ILE A 153 -7.77 -12.44 9.23
N GLN A 154 -8.19 -12.94 10.40
CA GLN A 154 -7.54 -14.07 11.09
C GLN A 154 -7.62 -15.40 10.32
N ASP A 155 -8.50 -15.50 9.32
CA ASP A 155 -8.68 -16.72 8.50
C ASP A 155 -7.80 -16.69 7.23
N LEU A 156 -6.98 -15.65 7.05
CA LEU A 156 -6.09 -15.51 5.89
C LEU A 156 -4.95 -16.54 5.92
N PRO A 157 -4.59 -17.15 4.78
CA PRO A 157 -3.43 -18.05 4.66
C PRO A 157 -2.11 -17.41 5.07
N ILE A 158 -1.90 -16.13 4.71
CA ILE A 158 -0.77 -15.33 5.19
C ILE A 158 -1.31 -14.36 6.24
N PRO A 159 -0.80 -14.39 7.50
CA PRO A 159 -1.20 -13.46 8.54
C PRO A 159 -1.09 -12.00 8.09
N MET A 160 -2.07 -11.18 8.45
CA MET A 160 -2.12 -9.80 8.00
C MET A 160 -2.51 -8.83 9.11
N SER A 161 -1.90 -7.64 9.08
CA SER A 161 -2.23 -6.49 9.92
C SER A 161 -2.64 -5.33 9.03
N VAL A 162 -3.89 -4.88 9.14
CA VAL A 162 -4.43 -3.75 8.38
C VAL A 162 -4.39 -2.51 9.26
N VAL A 163 -3.72 -1.46 8.81
CA VAL A 163 -3.50 -0.25 9.61
C VAL A 163 -4.47 0.85 9.20
N ALA A 164 -5.08 1.48 10.18
CA ALA A 164 -6.01 2.60 10.04
C ALA A 164 -5.81 3.61 11.18
N VAL A 165 -6.51 4.74 11.14
CA VAL A 165 -6.60 5.70 12.24
C VAL A 165 -8.04 5.82 12.70
N ASP A 166 -8.25 5.93 14.02
CA ASP A 166 -9.55 6.29 14.57
C ASP A 166 -9.65 7.81 14.68
N LEU A 167 -10.57 8.39 13.93
CA LEU A 167 -10.80 9.84 13.92
C LEU A 167 -11.38 10.38 15.21
N LEU A 168 -11.97 9.53 16.06
CA LEU A 168 -12.58 9.96 17.34
C LEU A 168 -11.53 10.07 18.45
N SER A 169 -10.61 9.12 18.53
CA SER A 169 -9.54 9.10 19.54
C SER A 169 -8.21 9.66 19.07
N GLY A 170 -7.99 9.78 17.76
CA GLY A 170 -6.70 10.11 17.15
C GLY A 170 -5.65 9.00 17.25
N GLN A 171 -6.06 7.78 17.64
CA GLN A 171 -5.15 6.67 17.80
C GLN A 171 -5.00 5.86 16.52
N ARG A 172 -3.78 5.36 16.28
CA ARG A 172 -3.54 4.32 15.28
C ARG A 172 -4.24 3.03 15.71
N VAL A 173 -4.85 2.35 14.74
CA VAL A 173 -5.54 1.08 14.94
C VAL A 173 -4.93 0.02 14.03
N ILE A 174 -4.57 -1.13 14.59
CA ILE A 174 -4.06 -2.29 13.86
C ILE A 174 -5.14 -3.37 13.92
N LEU A 175 -5.73 -3.69 12.77
CA LEU A 175 -6.80 -4.67 12.63
C LEU A 175 -6.19 -6.00 12.18
N GLU A 176 -6.29 -7.01 13.02
CA GLU A 176 -5.83 -8.38 12.79
C GLU A 176 -6.95 -9.41 12.87
N ASN A 177 -8.12 -8.96 13.30
CA ASN A 177 -9.31 -9.78 13.48
C ASN A 177 -10.54 -9.05 12.93
N GLY A 178 -11.57 -9.82 12.55
CA GLY A 178 -12.84 -9.32 12.05
C GLY A 178 -12.92 -9.25 10.52
N PRO A 179 -14.03 -8.69 9.98
CA PRO A 179 -14.34 -8.79 8.55
C PRO A 179 -13.29 -8.12 7.66
N LEU A 180 -12.63 -8.91 6.80
CA LEU A 180 -11.52 -8.48 5.94
C LEU A 180 -11.92 -7.29 5.06
N ARG A 181 -13.03 -7.41 4.32
CA ARG A 181 -13.50 -6.36 3.40
C ARG A 181 -13.73 -5.03 4.13
N LYS A 182 -14.30 -5.10 5.35
CA LYS A 182 -14.55 -3.91 6.17
C LYS A 182 -13.26 -3.27 6.66
N ALA A 183 -12.26 -4.07 7.05
CA ALA A 183 -10.94 -3.57 7.45
C ALA A 183 -10.21 -2.89 6.29
N ILE A 184 -10.23 -3.50 5.09
CA ILE A 184 -9.64 -2.90 3.89
C ILE A 184 -10.34 -1.59 3.54
N ARG A 185 -11.69 -1.52 3.60
CA ARG A 185 -12.43 -0.26 3.42
C ARG A 185 -12.00 0.81 4.42
N ALA A 186 -11.80 0.45 5.69
CA ALA A 186 -11.36 1.39 6.72
C ALA A 186 -9.95 1.95 6.41
N SER A 187 -9.01 1.08 6.03
CA SER A 187 -7.64 1.47 5.69
C SER A 187 -7.52 2.26 4.39
N THR A 188 -8.48 2.13 3.46
CA THR A 188 -8.51 2.84 2.18
C THR A 188 -9.44 4.07 2.17
N ALA A 189 -10.11 4.37 3.29
CA ALA A 189 -11.00 5.51 3.44
C ALA A 189 -10.21 6.81 3.61
N ILE A 190 -9.70 7.38 2.52
CA ILE A 190 -8.90 8.63 2.53
C ILE A 190 -9.73 9.75 3.19
N PRO A 191 -9.21 10.40 4.27
CA PRO A 191 -9.92 11.44 5.00
C PRO A 191 -10.45 12.55 4.10
N GLY A 192 -11.74 12.88 4.26
CA GLY A 192 -12.42 13.90 3.46
C GLY A 192 -12.80 13.48 2.03
N ILE A 193 -12.12 12.47 1.44
CA ILE A 193 -12.42 11.97 0.09
C ILE A 193 -13.45 10.86 0.14
N PHE A 194 -13.20 9.81 0.92
CA PHE A 194 -14.13 8.70 1.12
C PHE A 194 -14.72 8.71 2.54
N PRO A 195 -15.94 8.17 2.73
CA PRO A 195 -16.55 8.09 4.06
C PRO A 195 -15.71 7.22 4.99
N ALA A 196 -15.47 7.72 6.20
CA ALA A 196 -14.85 6.92 7.26
C ALA A 196 -15.77 5.74 7.66
N VAL A 197 -15.17 4.65 8.12
CA VAL A 197 -15.85 3.37 8.40
C VAL A 197 -16.07 3.20 9.89
N ARG A 198 -17.34 3.00 10.30
CA ARG A 198 -17.67 2.64 11.68
C ARG A 198 -17.16 1.24 12.00
N TRP A 199 -16.38 1.13 13.09
CA TRP A 199 -15.88 -0.14 13.61
C TRP A 199 -16.06 -0.16 15.13
N ASN A 200 -17.15 -0.79 15.60
CA ASN A 200 -17.62 -0.68 16.98
C ASN A 200 -17.78 0.81 17.37
N ASP A 201 -17.11 1.27 18.43
CA ASP A 201 -17.16 2.66 18.90
C ASP A 201 -16.15 3.59 18.17
N MET A 202 -15.35 3.06 17.25
CA MET A 202 -14.37 3.80 16.48
C MET A 202 -14.93 4.30 15.15
N LEU A 203 -14.32 5.34 14.60
CA LEU A 203 -14.57 5.87 13.25
C LEU A 203 -13.25 5.83 12.45
N LEU A 204 -13.05 4.75 11.71
CA LEU A 204 -11.77 4.45 11.08
C LEU A 204 -11.62 5.11 9.71
N SER A 205 -10.42 5.59 9.43
CA SER A 205 -10.03 6.20 8.17
C SER A 205 -8.59 5.82 7.80
N ASP A 206 -8.17 6.15 6.58
CA ASP A 206 -6.81 5.92 6.07
C ASP A 206 -5.80 6.76 6.86
N ILE A 207 -4.75 6.12 7.35
CA ILE A 207 -3.65 6.76 8.09
C ILE A 207 -2.49 7.21 7.19
N GLY A 208 -2.57 6.98 5.89
CA GLY A 208 -1.47 7.11 4.94
C GLY A 208 -0.78 8.47 4.88
N VAL A 209 -1.43 9.54 5.34
CA VAL A 209 -0.81 10.88 5.46
C VAL A 209 0.26 10.92 6.56
N ILE A 210 0.04 10.19 7.66
CA ILE A 210 0.92 10.20 8.85
C ILE A 210 1.85 9.00 8.83
N GLU A 211 1.37 7.84 8.42
CA GLU A 211 2.10 6.57 8.41
C GLU A 211 1.94 5.88 7.05
N SER A 212 2.54 6.50 6.02
CA SER A 212 2.42 6.01 4.64
C SER A 212 3.09 4.66 4.40
N VAL A 213 4.12 4.29 5.19
CA VAL A 213 4.79 2.99 5.15
C VAL A 213 4.87 2.42 6.56
N PRO A 214 4.18 1.29 6.88
CA PRO A 214 4.06 0.78 8.25
C PRO A 214 5.27 -0.06 8.68
N ALA A 215 6.50 0.39 8.35
CA ALA A 215 7.74 -0.36 8.63
C ALA A 215 8.01 -0.51 10.13
N LEU A 216 7.68 0.51 10.93
CA LEU A 216 7.83 0.44 12.39
C LEU A 216 6.89 -0.61 13.03
N ILE A 217 5.67 -0.76 12.49
CA ILE A 217 4.75 -1.80 12.94
C ILE A 217 5.30 -3.16 12.50
N ALA A 218 5.73 -3.29 11.25
CA ALA A 218 6.28 -4.54 10.73
C ALA A 218 7.48 -5.01 11.54
N SER A 219 8.39 -4.11 11.93
CA SER A 219 9.58 -4.44 12.74
C SER A 219 9.26 -4.86 14.18
N SER A 220 8.02 -4.66 14.66
CA SER A 220 7.61 -5.13 15.99
C SER A 220 7.23 -6.62 16.04
N TYR A 221 7.04 -7.25 14.89
CA TYR A 221 6.81 -8.70 14.82
C TYR A 221 8.13 -9.44 14.72
N ALA A 222 8.24 -10.56 15.44
CA ALA A 222 9.41 -11.41 15.39
C ALA A 222 9.56 -12.05 14.01
N SER A 223 10.68 -11.79 13.31
CA SER A 223 11.03 -12.36 12.00
C SER A 223 12.51 -12.13 11.72
N ASP A 224 13.06 -12.83 10.73
CA ASP A 224 14.48 -12.65 10.34
C ASP A 224 14.72 -11.31 9.65
N LEU A 225 13.70 -10.80 8.92
CA LEU A 225 13.78 -9.60 8.10
C LEU A 225 12.49 -8.77 8.19
N THR A 226 12.66 -7.47 8.21
CA THR A 226 11.60 -6.49 7.92
C THR A 226 11.83 -5.88 6.54
N ILE A 227 10.93 -6.13 5.60
CA ILE A 227 10.98 -5.58 4.25
C ILE A 227 9.93 -4.47 4.14
N ALA A 228 10.34 -3.26 3.80
CA ALA A 228 9.41 -2.15 3.55
C ALA A 228 9.33 -1.82 2.05
N VAL A 229 8.11 -1.62 1.57
CA VAL A 229 7.82 -1.26 0.18
C VAL A 229 7.20 0.12 0.13
N ASP A 230 7.96 1.08 -0.39
CA ASP A 230 7.55 2.47 -0.51
C ASP A 230 7.14 2.81 -1.94
N VAL A 231 5.84 3.01 -2.14
CA VAL A 231 5.24 3.46 -3.41
C VAL A 231 4.76 4.92 -3.32
N GLY A 232 5.32 5.68 -2.40
CA GLY A 232 4.96 7.07 -2.14
C GLY A 232 5.18 7.96 -3.35
N GLN A 233 4.51 9.11 -3.31
CA GLN A 233 4.59 10.09 -4.38
C GLN A 233 5.87 10.92 -4.35
N THR A 234 6.22 11.47 -5.51
CA THR A 234 7.18 12.55 -5.61
C THR A 234 6.47 13.89 -5.41
N VAL A 235 6.82 14.62 -4.35
CA VAL A 235 6.22 15.94 -4.07
C VAL A 235 6.97 17.01 -4.84
N ASN A 236 6.40 17.45 -5.95
CA ASN A 236 6.97 18.47 -6.83
C ASN A 236 6.60 19.89 -6.37
N ARG A 237 7.35 20.89 -6.88
CA ARG A 237 6.99 22.31 -6.72
C ARG A 237 5.68 22.59 -7.46
N ILE A 238 4.73 23.25 -6.79
CA ILE A 238 3.48 23.71 -7.39
C ILE A 238 3.57 25.21 -7.70
N LYS A 239 2.76 25.66 -8.66
CA LYS A 239 2.76 27.07 -9.08
C LYS A 239 1.84 27.95 -8.22
N LYS A 240 0.78 27.37 -7.65
CA LYS A 240 -0.26 28.07 -6.90
C LYS A 240 -0.74 27.25 -5.70
N CYS A 241 -1.18 27.93 -4.67
CA CYS A 241 -1.84 27.36 -3.49
C CYS A 241 -2.70 28.48 -2.90
N ASP A 242 -3.86 28.71 -3.53
CA ASP A 242 -4.63 29.96 -3.39
C ASP A 242 -5.83 29.81 -2.45
N THR A 243 -6.22 28.58 -2.07
CA THR A 243 -7.37 28.33 -1.19
C THR A 243 -6.97 27.60 0.09
N ALA A 244 -7.80 27.75 1.14
CA ALA A 244 -7.57 27.09 2.42
C ALA A 244 -7.49 25.54 2.27
N ILE A 245 -8.37 24.94 1.47
CA ILE A 245 -8.38 23.50 1.24
C ILE A 245 -7.13 23.05 0.48
N GLU A 246 -6.70 23.81 -0.52
CA GLU A 246 -5.44 23.54 -1.23
C GLU A 246 -4.24 23.56 -0.27
N ALA A 247 -4.20 24.55 0.64
CA ALA A 247 -3.14 24.63 1.63
C ALA A 247 -3.17 23.45 2.60
N MET A 248 -4.34 23.00 3.06
CA MET A 248 -4.49 21.83 3.93
C MET A 248 -4.00 20.55 3.24
N LEU A 249 -4.48 20.26 2.02
CA LEU A 249 -4.06 19.08 1.26
C LEU A 249 -2.57 19.12 0.90
N ARG A 250 -2.04 20.33 0.63
CA ARG A 250 -0.61 20.49 0.40
C ARG A 250 0.23 20.24 1.64
N MET A 251 -0.28 20.62 2.81
CA MET A 251 0.38 20.30 4.09
C MET A 251 0.40 18.79 4.33
N ASP A 252 -0.67 18.06 3.99
CA ASP A 252 -0.70 16.60 4.09
C ASP A 252 0.40 15.96 3.22
N ASP A 253 0.53 16.39 1.95
CA ASP A 253 1.61 15.95 1.05
C ASP A 253 3.01 16.24 1.61
N ILE A 254 3.20 17.42 2.24
CA ILE A 254 4.47 17.83 2.82
C ILE A 254 4.76 17.04 4.09
N CYS A 255 3.78 16.85 4.96
CA CYS A 255 3.93 16.08 6.20
C CYS A 255 4.32 14.63 5.89
N GLU A 256 3.60 13.99 4.97
CA GLU A 256 3.92 12.64 4.50
C GLU A 256 5.37 12.56 4.01
N ARG A 257 5.79 13.46 3.12
CA ARG A 257 7.16 13.52 2.60
C ARG A 257 8.22 13.68 3.69
N MET A 258 7.93 14.49 4.72
CA MET A 258 8.89 14.74 5.81
C MET A 258 8.99 13.58 6.81
N ILE A 259 7.89 12.86 7.03
CA ILE A 259 7.80 11.78 8.01
C ILE A 259 8.26 10.45 7.40
N ARG A 260 7.87 10.15 6.16
CA ARG A 260 8.13 8.87 5.47
C ARG A 260 9.57 8.36 5.57
N PRO A 261 10.63 9.16 5.34
CA PRO A 261 12.00 8.65 5.44
C PRO A 261 12.38 8.19 6.85
N LYS A 262 11.72 8.72 7.89
CA LYS A 262 11.96 8.31 9.28
C LYS A 262 11.32 6.95 9.57
N LEU A 263 10.11 6.72 9.04
CA LEU A 263 9.38 5.47 9.20
C LEU A 263 10.12 4.29 8.54
N MET A 264 10.69 4.52 7.36
CA MET A 264 11.40 3.50 6.59
C MET A 264 12.70 3.00 7.24
N LYS A 265 13.27 3.75 8.19
CA LYS A 265 14.50 3.34 8.90
C LYS A 265 14.34 2.08 9.76
N ALA A 266 13.11 1.67 10.05
CA ALA A 266 12.83 0.45 10.79
C ALA A 266 12.90 -0.83 9.94
N ALA A 267 13.09 -0.70 8.63
CA ALA A 267 13.21 -1.84 7.73
C ALA A 267 14.67 -2.22 7.49
N ASP A 268 14.93 -3.55 7.43
CA ASP A 268 16.23 -4.10 7.03
C ASP A 268 16.44 -3.94 5.52
N ILE A 269 15.35 -4.07 4.75
CA ILE A 269 15.37 -3.92 3.30
C ILE A 269 14.28 -2.94 2.87
N LEU A 270 14.70 -1.95 2.09
CA LEU A 270 13.79 -0.97 1.50
C LEU A 270 13.67 -1.18 0.00
N ILE A 271 12.44 -1.42 -0.46
CA ILE A 271 12.10 -1.55 -1.88
C ILE A 271 11.35 -0.31 -2.32
N GLN A 272 11.88 0.40 -3.32
CA GLN A 272 11.31 1.65 -3.83
C GLN A 272 11.08 1.54 -5.34
N PRO A 273 9.90 1.08 -5.79
CA PRO A 273 9.53 1.10 -7.21
C PRO A 273 9.50 2.53 -7.76
N LYS A 274 9.92 2.72 -9.00
CA LYS A 274 9.94 4.04 -9.66
C LYS A 274 8.55 4.44 -10.16
N VAL A 275 7.57 4.51 -9.26
CA VAL A 275 6.16 4.81 -9.55
C VAL A 275 5.69 6.17 -9.02
N GLY A 276 6.55 6.91 -8.32
CA GLY A 276 6.17 8.16 -7.63
C GLY A 276 5.67 9.29 -8.53
N HIS A 277 5.86 9.18 -9.85
CA HIS A 277 5.34 10.11 -10.85
C HIS A 277 3.90 9.78 -11.31
N CYS A 278 3.41 8.56 -11.04
CA CYS A 278 2.06 8.15 -11.40
C CYS A 278 1.04 8.80 -10.47
N PRO A 279 -0.04 9.42 -10.98
CA PRO A 279 -1.13 9.90 -10.16
C PRO A 279 -1.77 8.76 -9.35
N TRP A 280 -2.11 9.03 -8.09
CA TRP A 280 -2.68 8.01 -7.20
C TRP A 280 -4.01 7.41 -7.67
N PHE A 281 -4.71 8.07 -8.57
CA PHE A 281 -5.98 7.65 -9.17
C PHE A 281 -5.85 7.09 -10.59
N ASP A 282 -4.63 6.96 -11.13
CA ASP A 282 -4.41 6.49 -12.50
C ASP A 282 -4.14 4.97 -12.54
N PHE A 283 -5.19 4.21 -12.81
CA PHE A 283 -5.15 2.76 -12.98
C PHE A 283 -5.08 2.32 -14.46
N THR A 284 -4.65 3.19 -15.36
CA THR A 284 -4.71 2.95 -16.81
C THR A 284 -3.72 1.87 -17.28
N HIS A 285 -2.55 1.80 -16.62
CA HIS A 285 -1.47 0.89 -16.99
C HIS A 285 -1.01 0.04 -15.80
N PRO A 286 -1.88 -0.88 -15.30
CA PRO A 286 -1.58 -1.67 -14.11
C PRO A 286 -0.37 -2.58 -14.28
N GLU A 287 -0.17 -3.18 -15.46
CA GLU A 287 0.94 -4.09 -15.76
C GLU A 287 2.29 -3.39 -15.58
N ARG A 288 2.39 -2.14 -16.03
CA ARG A 288 3.61 -1.34 -15.90
C ARG A 288 3.97 -1.09 -14.44
N LEU A 289 2.97 -0.80 -13.59
CA LEU A 289 3.20 -0.57 -12.17
C LEU A 289 3.63 -1.87 -11.47
N ILE A 290 2.98 -2.98 -11.78
CA ILE A 290 3.34 -4.31 -11.26
C ILE A 290 4.78 -4.66 -11.64
N GLU A 291 5.15 -4.48 -12.91
CA GLU A 291 6.50 -4.75 -13.41
C GLU A 291 7.58 -3.87 -12.75
N GLU A 292 7.28 -2.59 -12.49
CA GLU A 292 8.20 -1.72 -11.74
C GLU A 292 8.41 -2.20 -10.30
N GLY A 293 7.35 -2.73 -9.68
CA GLY A 293 7.43 -3.37 -8.36
C GLY A 293 8.36 -4.59 -8.37
N HIS A 294 8.15 -5.48 -9.32
CA HIS A 294 8.95 -6.69 -9.50
C HIS A 294 10.44 -6.36 -9.71
N ARG A 295 10.74 -5.46 -10.65
CA ARG A 295 12.13 -5.02 -10.93
C ARG A 295 12.80 -4.35 -9.72
N ALA A 296 12.05 -3.54 -8.97
CA ALA A 296 12.59 -2.88 -7.78
C ALA A 296 12.94 -3.88 -6.69
N ALA A 297 12.08 -4.89 -6.48
CA ALA A 297 12.31 -5.95 -5.51
C ALA A 297 13.54 -6.80 -5.88
N HIS A 298 13.64 -7.26 -7.11
CA HIS A 298 14.83 -7.99 -7.57
C HIS A 298 16.13 -7.22 -7.32
N ARG A 299 16.16 -5.92 -7.63
CA ARG A 299 17.36 -5.10 -7.36
C ARG A 299 17.70 -5.01 -5.87
N ALA A 300 16.67 -4.87 -5.01
CA ALA A 300 16.90 -4.72 -3.58
C ALA A 300 17.28 -6.05 -2.90
N LEU A 301 16.80 -7.18 -3.43
CA LEU A 301 17.02 -8.53 -2.88
C LEU A 301 18.29 -9.21 -3.41
N ALA A 302 18.88 -8.76 -4.52
CA ALA A 302 20.08 -9.34 -5.11
C ALA A 302 21.26 -9.45 -4.15
N GLY A 303 21.34 -8.59 -3.11
CA GLY A 303 22.35 -8.66 -2.06
C GLY A 303 22.12 -9.79 -1.03
N ILE A 304 20.92 -10.37 -0.96
CA ILE A 304 20.60 -11.47 -0.05
C ILE A 304 21.06 -12.80 -0.64
N GLU A 305 20.86 -12.97 -1.96
CA GLU A 305 21.22 -14.20 -2.69
C GLU A 305 22.73 -14.45 -2.68
N SER A 306 23.54 -13.40 -2.77
CA SER A 306 25.00 -13.50 -2.75
C SER A 306 25.55 -13.95 -1.39
N ASN A 307 24.85 -13.69 -0.27
CA ASN A 307 25.24 -14.14 1.06
C ASN A 307 24.79 -15.58 1.38
N GLN A 308 23.97 -16.22 0.55
CA GLN A 308 23.60 -17.64 0.71
C GLN A 308 24.54 -18.57 -0.07
N ALA A 309 25.31 -18.03 -1.04
CA ALA A 309 26.25 -18.78 -1.88
C ALA A 309 27.71 -18.70 -1.38
N ALA A 310 27.99 -17.96 -0.31
CA ALA A 310 29.29 -17.83 0.33
C ALA A 310 29.30 -18.52 1.70
#